data_0d83830427e05e24ac44b4144e8a31e4
#
_entry.id   0d83830427e05e24ac44b4144e8a31e4
#
_cell.length_a   1.000
_cell.length_b   1.000
_cell.length_c   1.000
_cell.angle_alpha   90.00
_cell.angle_beta   90.00
_cell.angle_gamma   90.00
#
_symmetry.space_group_name_H-M   'P 1'
#
loop_
_entity.id
_entity.type
_entity.pdbx_description
1 polymer ?
#
loop_
_entity_poly.entity_id
_entity_poly.type
_entity_poly.pdbx_seq_one_letter_code
_entity_poly.pdbx_strand_id
1 'polypeptide(L)'
;MLFRSVITELPVAKQRMLEKLNSSDEDLIGKTALLVDDDARNIFALSSVLERRGMKVLTATTGREAVTLVESNPEIAIVLMDIMMPQMDGYQTIGVIRENPAFLRLPIIALTAKAMKGDREKCLEAGASDYLAKPVNTEQLLLAIRMWLHR
;
A
#
# COMPACT_ATOMS: atom_id res chain seq x y z
N MET A 1 9.76 6.86 24.67
CA MET A 1 9.25 7.00 23.29
C MET A 1 7.75 7.17 23.30
N LEU A 2 7.26 8.12 22.54
CA LEU A 2 5.83 8.43 22.51
C LEU A 2 4.97 7.23 22.08
N PHE A 3 5.43 6.49 21.09
CA PHE A 3 4.71 5.31 20.59
C PHE A 3 4.52 4.25 21.69
N ARG A 4 5.55 4.02 22.47
CA ARG A 4 5.51 3.05 23.55
C ARG A 4 4.55 3.49 24.67
N SER A 5 4.52 4.80 24.97
CA SER A 5 3.60 5.34 25.96
C SER A 5 2.16 5.20 25.52
N VAL A 6 1.88 5.44 24.23
CA VAL A 6 0.52 5.28 23.67
C VAL A 6 0.07 3.83 23.77
N ILE A 7 0.95 2.88 23.45
CA ILE A 7 0.62 1.46 23.54
C ILE A 7 0.28 1.05 24.98
N THR A 8 1.05 1.55 25.97
CA THR A 8 0.82 1.17 27.38
C THR A 8 -0.49 1.72 27.94
N GLU A 9 -1.07 2.74 27.30
CA GLU A 9 -2.36 3.30 27.71
C GLU A 9 -3.55 2.54 27.13
N LEU A 10 -3.33 1.59 26.20
CA LEU A 10 -4.40 0.82 25.57
C LEU A 10 -4.74 -0.43 26.38
N PRO A 11 -5.95 -1.00 26.17
CA PRO A 11 -6.30 -2.29 26.76
C PRO A 11 -5.27 -3.37 26.39
N VAL A 12 -5.00 -4.28 27.31
CA VAL A 12 -3.96 -5.31 27.16
C VAL A 12 -4.10 -6.10 25.85
N ALA A 13 -5.33 -6.52 25.51
CA ALA A 13 -5.56 -7.27 24.27
C ALA A 13 -5.17 -6.46 23.04
N LYS A 14 -5.51 -5.17 23.04
CA LYS A 14 -5.18 -4.28 21.94
C LYS A 14 -3.70 -3.99 21.87
N GLN A 15 -3.04 -3.87 23.02
CA GLN A 15 -1.59 -3.70 23.09
C GLN A 15 -0.88 -4.89 22.47
N ARG A 16 -1.29 -6.11 22.81
CA ARG A 16 -0.69 -7.33 22.26
C ARG A 16 -0.85 -7.41 20.75
N MET A 17 -2.03 -7.04 20.25
CA MET A 17 -2.28 -7.03 18.82
C MET A 17 -1.36 -6.04 18.09
N LEU A 18 -1.21 -4.82 18.63
CA LEU A 18 -0.35 -3.80 18.05
C LEU A 18 1.11 -4.19 18.10
N GLU A 19 1.56 -4.78 19.21
CA GLU A 19 2.92 -5.26 19.35
C GLU A 19 3.23 -6.37 18.35
N LYS A 20 2.29 -7.30 18.16
CA LYS A 20 2.44 -8.38 17.19
C LYS A 20 2.54 -7.83 15.78
N LEU A 21 1.65 -6.91 15.40
CA LEU A 21 1.66 -6.27 14.08
C LEU A 21 2.95 -5.47 13.85
N ASN A 22 3.44 -4.82 14.89
CA ASN A 22 4.60 -3.94 14.80
C ASN A 22 5.93 -4.68 14.82
N SER A 23 6.01 -5.84 15.46
CA SER A 23 7.24 -6.58 15.64
C SER A 23 7.46 -7.74 14.67
N SER A 24 6.38 -8.23 14.05
CA SER A 24 6.45 -9.40 13.19
C SER A 24 6.46 -9.01 11.72
N ASP A 25 7.43 -9.53 10.97
CA ASP A 25 7.50 -9.38 9.52
C ASP A 25 7.01 -10.65 8.81
N GLU A 26 6.44 -11.59 9.55
CA GLU A 26 5.97 -12.86 8.98
C GLU A 26 4.95 -12.66 7.86
N ASP A 27 4.06 -11.68 8.00
CA ASP A 27 3.05 -11.40 7.00
C ASP A 27 3.64 -10.74 5.75
N LEU A 28 4.87 -10.24 5.83
CA LEU A 28 5.52 -9.55 4.73
C LEU A 28 6.51 -10.43 3.98
N ILE A 29 7.20 -11.33 4.69
CA ILE A 29 8.29 -12.14 4.12
C ILE A 29 7.77 -12.99 2.96
N GLY A 30 8.40 -12.86 1.81
CA GLY A 30 8.05 -13.62 0.62
C GLY A 30 6.84 -13.11 -0.14
N LYS A 31 6.13 -12.12 0.39
CA LYS A 31 4.99 -11.52 -0.30
C LYS A 31 5.46 -10.53 -1.35
N THR A 32 4.70 -10.40 -2.42
CA THR A 32 5.04 -9.52 -3.53
C THR A 32 4.14 -8.28 -3.50
N ALA A 33 4.78 -7.11 -3.54
CA ALA A 33 4.09 -5.83 -3.66
C ALA A 33 4.37 -5.24 -5.03
N LEU A 34 3.36 -4.60 -5.62
CA LEU A 34 3.54 -3.79 -6.82
C LEU A 34 3.54 -2.32 -6.39
N LEU A 35 4.61 -1.63 -6.70
CA LEU A 35 4.76 -0.21 -6.40
C LEU A 35 4.65 0.60 -7.69
N VAL A 36 3.65 1.45 -7.77
CA VAL A 36 3.36 2.25 -8.96
C VAL A 36 3.57 3.72 -8.65
N ASP A 37 4.55 4.33 -9.29
CA ASP A 37 4.88 5.74 -9.11
C ASP A 37 5.69 6.18 -10.33
N ASP A 38 5.48 7.41 -10.79
CA ASP A 38 6.25 7.94 -11.92
C ASP A 38 7.58 8.57 -11.48
N ASP A 39 7.82 8.71 -10.19
CA ASP A 39 9.05 9.26 -9.63
C ASP A 39 9.97 8.12 -9.17
N ALA A 40 11.09 7.95 -9.90
CA ALA A 40 12.07 6.92 -9.60
C ALA A 40 12.66 7.02 -8.20
N ARG A 41 12.72 8.21 -7.62
CA ARG A 41 13.25 8.40 -6.26
C ARG A 41 12.29 7.82 -5.22
N ASN A 42 11.00 8.00 -5.42
CA ASN A 42 9.98 7.42 -4.55
C ASN A 42 9.98 5.90 -4.66
N ILE A 43 10.10 5.38 -5.88
CA ILE A 43 10.19 3.94 -6.11
C ILE A 43 11.38 3.37 -5.35
N PHE A 44 12.56 3.98 -5.50
CA PHE A 44 13.77 3.50 -4.83
C PHE A 44 13.59 3.52 -3.30
N ALA A 45 13.10 4.62 -2.76
CA ALA A 45 12.94 4.77 -1.31
C ALA A 45 11.98 3.74 -0.73
N LEU A 46 10.80 3.60 -1.33
CA LEU A 46 9.79 2.68 -0.81
C LEU A 46 10.13 1.22 -1.06
N SER A 47 10.67 0.90 -2.23
CA SER A 47 11.07 -0.49 -2.52
C SER A 47 12.18 -0.94 -1.58
N SER A 48 13.13 -0.06 -1.26
CA SER A 48 14.20 -0.38 -0.31
C SER A 48 13.65 -0.74 1.08
N VAL A 49 12.66 0.02 1.54
CA VAL A 49 12.01 -0.25 2.82
C VAL A 49 11.35 -1.63 2.82
N LEU A 50 10.59 -1.93 1.76
CA LEU A 50 9.85 -3.19 1.66
C LEU A 50 10.79 -4.38 1.51
N GLU A 51 11.83 -4.25 0.70
CA GLU A 51 12.80 -5.32 0.48
C GLU A 51 13.56 -5.67 1.77
N ARG A 52 13.86 -4.67 2.60
CA ARG A 52 14.49 -4.91 3.90
C ARG A 52 13.64 -5.76 4.83
N ARG A 53 12.32 -5.74 4.62
CA ARG A 53 11.38 -6.53 5.42
C ARG A 53 11.09 -7.89 4.79
N GLY A 54 11.81 -8.25 3.75
CA GLY A 54 11.68 -9.55 3.10
C GLY A 54 10.62 -9.63 2.01
N MET A 55 10.05 -8.51 1.61
CA MET A 55 9.09 -8.48 0.51
C MET A 55 9.79 -8.46 -0.84
N LYS A 56 9.12 -9.02 -1.83
CA LYS A 56 9.51 -8.87 -3.23
C LYS A 56 8.76 -7.66 -3.77
N VAL A 57 9.44 -6.82 -4.55
CA VAL A 57 8.83 -5.60 -5.08
C VAL A 57 8.93 -5.58 -6.60
N LEU A 58 7.78 -5.47 -7.25
CA LEU A 58 7.69 -5.16 -8.66
C LEU A 58 7.36 -3.68 -8.77
N THR A 59 7.82 -3.03 -9.82
CA THR A 59 7.63 -1.60 -9.99
C THR A 59 7.03 -1.27 -11.34
N ALA A 60 6.20 -0.23 -11.37
CA ALA A 60 5.63 0.31 -12.60
C ALA A 60 5.69 1.83 -12.54
N THR A 61 5.96 2.47 -13.67
CA THR A 61 6.04 3.93 -13.75
C THR A 61 4.83 4.56 -14.42
N THR A 62 3.93 3.72 -14.94
CA THR A 62 2.68 4.18 -15.56
C THR A 62 1.52 3.30 -15.12
N GLY A 63 0.31 3.83 -15.23
CA GLY A 63 -0.89 3.07 -14.91
C GLY A 63 -1.07 1.87 -15.82
N ARG A 64 -0.77 2.01 -17.10
CA ARG A 64 -0.89 0.92 -18.08
C ARG A 64 0.06 -0.23 -17.73
N GLU A 65 1.29 0.08 -17.39
CA GLU A 65 2.27 -0.91 -16.97
C GLU A 65 1.80 -1.64 -15.71
N ALA A 66 1.20 -0.88 -14.77
CA ALA A 66 0.66 -1.46 -13.55
C ALA A 66 -0.42 -2.49 -13.83
N VAL A 67 -1.36 -2.15 -14.72
CA VAL A 67 -2.43 -3.08 -15.11
C VAL A 67 -1.85 -4.35 -15.71
N THR A 68 -0.88 -4.21 -16.62
CA THR A 68 -0.22 -5.35 -17.27
C THR A 68 0.46 -6.24 -16.23
N LEU A 69 1.17 -5.65 -15.27
CA LEU A 69 1.86 -6.42 -14.23
C LEU A 69 0.89 -7.16 -13.31
N VAL A 70 -0.22 -6.53 -12.93
CA VAL A 70 -1.23 -7.18 -12.09
C VAL A 70 -1.81 -8.39 -12.82
N GLU A 71 -2.11 -8.26 -14.10
CA GLU A 71 -2.67 -9.34 -14.88
C GLU A 71 -1.69 -10.49 -15.13
N SER A 72 -0.39 -10.17 -15.25
CA SER A 72 0.66 -11.14 -15.57
C SER A 72 1.28 -11.80 -14.36
N ASN A 73 1.09 -11.25 -13.17
CA ASN A 73 1.77 -11.70 -11.95
C ASN A 73 0.76 -11.97 -10.85
N PRO A 74 0.14 -13.16 -10.83
CA PRO A 74 -0.89 -13.48 -9.82
C PRO A 74 -0.36 -13.53 -8.40
N GLU A 75 0.97 -13.57 -8.20
CA GLU A 75 1.58 -13.54 -6.88
C GLU A 75 1.54 -12.17 -6.22
N ILE A 76 1.18 -11.10 -6.94
CA ILE A 76 1.07 -9.76 -6.35
C ILE A 76 0.01 -9.78 -5.26
N ALA A 77 0.44 -9.50 -4.02
CA ALA A 77 -0.43 -9.55 -2.86
C ALA A 77 -1.00 -8.18 -2.47
N ILE A 78 -0.35 -7.11 -2.90
CA ILE A 78 -0.77 -5.75 -2.57
C ILE A 78 -0.21 -4.78 -3.60
N VAL A 79 -0.96 -3.70 -3.86
CA VAL A 79 -0.54 -2.64 -4.79
C VAL A 79 -0.45 -1.32 -4.02
N LEU A 80 0.66 -0.62 -4.20
CA LEU A 80 0.84 0.75 -3.70
C LEU A 80 0.76 1.67 -4.92
N MET A 81 -0.29 2.48 -4.99
CA MET A 81 -0.64 3.23 -6.20
C MET A 81 -0.54 4.73 -5.99
N ASP A 82 0.42 5.36 -6.65
CA ASP A 82 0.49 6.82 -6.70
C ASP A 82 -0.72 7.34 -7.50
N ILE A 83 -1.40 8.33 -6.95
CA ILE A 83 -2.57 8.91 -7.60
C ILE A 83 -2.19 9.94 -8.65
N MET A 84 -1.13 10.71 -8.42
CA MET A 84 -0.72 11.80 -9.29
C MET A 84 0.28 11.36 -10.34
N MET A 85 -0.20 10.74 -11.41
CA MET A 85 0.62 10.30 -12.53
C MET A 85 0.12 10.92 -13.83
N PRO A 86 1.02 11.20 -14.79
CA PRO A 86 0.60 11.72 -16.10
C PRO A 86 -0.14 10.66 -16.91
N GLN A 87 -0.94 11.11 -17.88
CA GLN A 87 -1.72 10.28 -18.80
C GLN A 87 -2.82 9.50 -18.08
N MET A 88 -2.47 8.35 -17.52
CA MET A 88 -3.41 7.49 -16.79
C MET A 88 -3.11 7.63 -15.30
N ASP A 89 -3.94 8.38 -14.57
CA ASP A 89 -3.70 8.60 -13.15
C ASP A 89 -4.06 7.38 -12.30
N GLY A 90 -3.80 7.47 -10.99
CA GLY A 90 -4.04 6.35 -10.08
C GLY A 90 -5.51 5.97 -9.97
N TYR A 91 -6.41 6.93 -10.03
CA TYR A 91 -7.86 6.64 -9.96
C TYR A 91 -8.29 5.80 -11.16
N GLN A 92 -7.86 6.20 -12.36
CA GLN A 92 -8.18 5.48 -13.59
C GLN A 92 -7.58 4.07 -13.57
N THR A 93 -6.34 3.97 -13.09
CA THR A 93 -5.64 2.68 -13.01
C THR A 93 -6.36 1.73 -12.06
N ILE A 94 -6.74 2.22 -10.88
CA ILE A 94 -7.49 1.41 -9.91
C ILE A 94 -8.81 0.95 -10.52
N GLY A 95 -9.51 1.85 -11.20
CA GLY A 95 -10.78 1.51 -11.86
C GLY A 95 -10.63 0.39 -12.85
N VAL A 96 -9.58 0.45 -13.68
CA VAL A 96 -9.32 -0.60 -14.68
C VAL A 96 -9.01 -1.94 -14.00
N ILE A 97 -8.19 -1.93 -12.95
CA ILE A 97 -7.88 -3.14 -12.20
C ILE A 97 -9.16 -3.76 -11.60
N ARG A 98 -10.04 -2.93 -11.05
CA ARG A 98 -11.28 -3.40 -10.42
C ARG A 98 -12.33 -3.90 -11.42
N GLU A 99 -12.19 -3.58 -12.70
CA GLU A 99 -13.08 -4.13 -13.72
C GLU A 99 -12.95 -5.63 -13.86
N ASN A 100 -11.78 -6.18 -13.52
CA ASN A 100 -11.56 -7.62 -13.55
C ASN A 100 -11.98 -8.23 -12.22
N PRO A 101 -13.00 -9.14 -12.20
CA PRO A 101 -13.48 -9.76 -10.97
C PRO A 101 -12.40 -10.49 -10.17
N ALA A 102 -11.35 -10.98 -10.85
CA ALA A 102 -10.24 -11.65 -10.18
C ALA A 102 -9.49 -10.75 -9.20
N PHE A 103 -9.58 -9.43 -9.38
CA PHE A 103 -8.84 -8.46 -8.56
C PHE A 103 -9.72 -7.61 -7.64
N LEU A 104 -10.96 -8.02 -7.40
CA LEU A 104 -11.85 -7.28 -6.51
C LEU A 104 -11.38 -7.26 -5.06
N ARG A 105 -10.63 -8.28 -4.66
CA ARG A 105 -10.12 -8.38 -3.29
C ARG A 105 -8.64 -8.03 -3.16
N LEU A 106 -7.98 -7.68 -4.25
CA LEU A 106 -6.59 -7.28 -4.20
C LEU A 106 -6.45 -5.96 -3.43
N PRO A 107 -5.70 -5.93 -2.31
CA PRO A 107 -5.52 -4.68 -1.59
C PRO A 107 -4.76 -3.66 -2.44
N ILE A 108 -5.32 -2.47 -2.56
CA ILE A 108 -4.70 -1.34 -3.26
C ILE A 108 -4.68 -0.17 -2.30
N ILE A 109 -3.48 0.28 -1.94
CA ILE A 109 -3.31 1.45 -1.08
C ILE A 109 -2.94 2.63 -1.96
N ALA A 110 -3.80 3.65 -1.97
CA ALA A 110 -3.55 4.87 -2.74
C ALA A 110 -2.58 5.77 -1.99
N LEU A 111 -1.61 6.32 -2.72
CA LEU A 111 -0.65 7.28 -2.17
C LEU A 111 -0.97 8.64 -2.78
N THR A 112 -1.38 9.59 -1.97
CA THR A 112 -1.86 10.88 -2.45
C THR A 112 -1.14 12.04 -1.77
N ALA A 113 -0.82 13.07 -2.56
CA ALA A 113 -0.24 14.30 -2.03
C ALA A 113 -1.28 15.15 -1.30
N LYS A 114 -2.56 14.85 -1.51
CA LYS A 114 -3.67 15.58 -0.92
C LYS A 114 -4.39 14.71 0.09
N ALA A 115 -4.45 15.13 1.34
CA ALA A 115 -5.05 14.36 2.42
C ALA A 115 -6.35 14.99 2.92
N MET A 116 -7.03 15.77 2.09
CA MET A 116 -8.31 16.37 2.45
C MET A 116 -9.42 15.33 2.37
N LYS A 117 -10.52 15.57 3.08
CA LYS A 117 -11.64 14.64 3.17
C LYS A 117 -12.14 14.20 1.79
N GLY A 118 -12.28 15.15 0.85
CA GLY A 118 -12.74 14.83 -0.51
C GLY A 118 -11.80 13.91 -1.27
N ASP A 119 -10.51 14.01 -1.05
CA ASP A 119 -9.51 13.17 -1.72
C ASP A 119 -9.56 11.74 -1.22
N ARG A 120 -9.77 11.57 0.07
CA ARG A 120 -9.97 10.26 0.67
C ARG A 120 -11.16 9.55 0.04
N GLU A 121 -12.28 10.27 -0.06
CA GLU A 121 -13.50 9.71 -0.64
C GLU A 121 -13.29 9.30 -2.10
N LYS A 122 -12.57 10.12 -2.88
CA LYS A 122 -12.25 9.80 -4.27
C LYS A 122 -11.43 8.53 -4.38
N CYS A 123 -10.44 8.34 -3.49
CA CYS A 123 -9.64 7.12 -3.48
C CYS A 123 -10.51 5.90 -3.25
N LEU A 124 -11.36 5.95 -2.25
CA LEU A 124 -12.23 4.82 -1.90
C LEU A 124 -13.28 4.56 -2.97
N GLU A 125 -13.85 5.60 -3.56
CA GLU A 125 -14.82 5.47 -4.65
C GLU A 125 -14.20 4.86 -5.90
N ALA A 126 -12.93 5.16 -6.16
CA ALA A 126 -12.21 4.57 -7.29
C ALA A 126 -11.95 3.08 -7.08
N GLY A 127 -12.04 2.59 -5.85
CA GLY A 127 -11.84 1.19 -5.53
C GLY A 127 -10.62 0.90 -4.68
N ALA A 128 -9.94 1.94 -4.16
CA ALA A 128 -8.80 1.75 -3.28
C ALA A 128 -9.25 1.13 -1.96
N SER A 129 -8.42 0.25 -1.42
CA SER A 129 -8.70 -0.39 -0.13
C SER A 129 -8.38 0.55 1.03
N ASP A 130 -7.37 1.40 0.84
CA ASP A 130 -6.91 2.34 1.85
C ASP A 130 -6.17 3.49 1.16
N TYR A 131 -5.76 4.48 1.92
CA TYR A 131 -4.98 5.58 1.36
C TYR A 131 -3.94 6.06 2.38
N LEU A 132 -2.85 6.63 1.91
CA LEU A 132 -1.83 7.27 2.73
C LEU A 132 -1.43 8.59 2.09
N ALA A 133 -1.21 9.60 2.92
CA ALA A 133 -0.78 10.91 2.45
C ALA A 133 0.72 10.94 2.23
N LYS A 134 1.15 11.65 1.19
CA LYS A 134 2.57 11.91 0.97
C LYS A 134 2.99 13.16 1.75
N PRO A 135 4.21 13.21 2.27
CA PRO A 135 5.25 12.19 2.20
C PRO A 135 4.90 10.97 3.03
N VAL A 136 5.15 9.78 2.48
CA VAL A 136 4.75 8.54 3.10
C VAL A 136 5.61 8.26 4.33
N ASN A 137 4.95 8.08 5.47
CA ASN A 137 5.62 7.66 6.69
C ASN A 137 5.86 6.15 6.62
N THR A 138 7.12 5.73 6.76
CA THR A 138 7.51 4.34 6.63
C THR A 138 6.77 3.43 7.60
N GLU A 139 6.62 3.84 8.85
CA GLU A 139 5.95 3.03 9.87
C GLU A 139 4.46 2.88 9.56
N GLN A 140 3.81 3.97 9.12
CA GLN A 140 2.40 3.92 8.73
C GLN A 140 2.21 3.02 7.51
N LEU A 141 3.12 3.10 6.55
CA LEU A 141 3.06 2.25 5.36
C LEU A 141 3.17 0.78 5.73
N LEU A 142 4.16 0.42 6.53
CA LEU A 142 4.36 -0.97 6.94
C LEU A 142 3.18 -1.49 7.75
N LEU A 143 2.64 -0.67 8.63
CA LEU A 143 1.47 -1.05 9.42
C LEU A 143 0.26 -1.30 8.52
N ALA A 144 0.01 -0.41 7.57
CA ALA A 144 -1.09 -0.57 6.62
C ALA A 144 -0.95 -1.85 5.79
N ILE A 145 0.26 -2.11 5.30
CA ILE A 145 0.53 -3.33 4.52
C ILE A 145 0.26 -4.57 5.37
N ARG A 146 0.77 -4.61 6.60
CA ARG A 146 0.55 -5.73 7.50
C ARG A 146 -0.92 -5.97 7.77
N MET A 147 -1.67 -4.90 8.00
CA MET A 147 -3.10 -5.00 8.26
C MET A 147 -3.85 -5.63 7.08
N TRP A 148 -3.51 -5.22 5.87
CA TRP A 148 -4.19 -5.73 4.68
C TRP A 148 -3.74 -7.13 4.29
N LEU A 149 -2.50 -7.52 4.57
CA LEU A 149 -1.99 -8.85 4.27
C LEU A 149 -2.30 -9.88 5.35
N HIS A 150 -2.53 -9.43 6.58
CA HIS A 150 -2.82 -10.32 7.71
C HIS A 150 -4.25 -10.90 7.67
N ARG A 151 -5.08 -10.42 6.82
CA ARG A 151 -6.49 -10.80 6.70
C ARG A 151 -6.72 -12.25 6.34
#